data_b1b475d6650f37b67575b736dd1b98c2
#
_entry.id   b1b475d6650f37b67575b736dd1b98c2
#
_cell.length_a   1.000
_cell.length_b   1.000
_cell.length_c   1.000
_cell.angle_alpha   90.00
_cell.angle_beta   90.00
_cell.angle_gamma   90.00
#
_symmetry.space_group_name_H-M   'P 1'
#
loop_
_entity.id
_entity.type
_entity.pdbx_description
1 polymer ?
#
loop_
_entity_poly.entity_id
_entity_poly.type
_entity_poly.pdbx_seq_one_letter_code
_entity_poly.pdbx_strand_id
1 'polypeptide(L)'
;LNDENFKQIFDAIDKGYTLVVLPETAFSVALNKYPSLNNMLLELSNKIDIVTGALYVEDNQIFNASYFYSKNSVTVAKKVVLVPFGEEIPLPKFFVDLINDIFYNGATDYSKASSPTDFIIQGEKYRNAICYEGTTDKIFENLGDTKYMIMISNNAWFTPSIEPTLQHLLLKYYSKKYGVTIFHVVNGSENRIYRP
;
A
#
# COMPACT_ATOMS: atom_id res chain seq x y z
N LEU A 1 -13.72 11.90 3.78
CA LEU A 1 -12.72 10.81 3.68
C LEU A 1 -11.51 11.09 4.58
N ASN A 2 -10.84 12.25 4.42
CA ASN A 2 -9.69 12.61 5.27
C ASN A 2 -10.08 12.70 6.76
N ASP A 3 -11.23 13.26 7.08
CA ASP A 3 -11.73 13.39 8.46
C ASP A 3 -11.90 12.03 9.14
N GLU A 4 -12.38 11.01 8.42
CA GLU A 4 -12.54 9.66 8.96
C GLU A 4 -11.19 8.99 9.21
N ASN A 5 -10.21 9.17 8.33
CA ASN A 5 -8.86 8.65 8.52
C ASN A 5 -8.18 9.28 9.76
N PHE A 6 -8.30 10.59 9.91
CA PHE A 6 -7.77 11.26 11.12
C PHE A 6 -8.49 10.82 12.39
N LYS A 7 -9.81 10.63 12.34
CA LYS A 7 -10.57 10.08 13.46
C LYS A 7 -10.04 8.71 13.88
N GLN A 8 -9.76 7.80 12.92
CA GLN A 8 -9.17 6.49 13.22
C GLN A 8 -7.79 6.63 13.88
N ILE A 9 -6.95 7.57 13.42
CA ILE A 9 -5.64 7.84 14.04
C ILE A 9 -5.81 8.35 15.47
N PHE A 10 -6.70 9.33 15.70
CA PHE A 10 -6.97 9.86 17.06
C PHE A 10 -7.54 8.79 17.99
N ASP A 11 -8.50 7.98 17.51
CA ASP A 11 -9.05 6.87 18.28
C ASP A 11 -7.97 5.84 18.66
N ALA A 12 -7.00 5.60 17.78
CA ALA A 12 -5.88 4.71 18.08
C ALA A 12 -4.93 5.31 19.14
N ILE A 13 -4.66 6.62 19.07
CA ILE A 13 -3.87 7.33 20.08
C ILE A 13 -4.57 7.28 21.44
N ASP A 14 -5.86 7.59 21.50
CA ASP A 14 -6.66 7.62 22.72
C ASP A 14 -6.76 6.25 23.39
N LYS A 15 -6.73 5.16 22.59
CA LYS A 15 -6.70 3.77 23.06
C LYS A 15 -5.29 3.28 23.45
N GLY A 16 -4.26 4.12 23.30
CA GLY A 16 -2.88 3.79 23.65
C GLY A 16 -2.19 2.80 22.72
N TYR A 17 -2.66 2.68 21.46
CA TYR A 17 -1.96 1.89 20.45
C TYR A 17 -0.65 2.57 20.03
N THR A 18 0.31 1.78 19.61
CA THR A 18 1.64 2.24 19.18
C THR A 18 1.80 2.30 17.66
N LEU A 19 0.89 1.67 16.92
CA LEU A 19 0.86 1.63 15.46
C LEU A 19 -0.60 1.67 14.98
N VAL A 20 -0.88 2.48 13.97
CA VAL A 20 -2.10 2.45 13.19
C VAL A 20 -1.77 2.21 11.72
N VAL A 21 -2.54 1.34 11.07
CA VAL A 21 -2.39 1.04 9.64
C VAL A 21 -3.70 1.37 8.93
N LEU A 22 -3.64 2.28 7.98
CA LEU A 22 -4.75 2.66 7.11
C LEU A 22 -4.62 1.95 5.76
N PRO A 23 -5.74 1.70 5.05
CA PRO A 23 -5.72 0.93 3.80
C PRO A 23 -5.07 1.67 2.63
N GLU A 24 -4.97 0.98 1.49
CA GLU A 24 -4.57 1.56 0.22
C GLU A 24 -5.50 2.71 -0.17
N THR A 25 -4.93 3.79 -0.71
CA THR A 25 -5.65 5.00 -1.12
C THR A 25 -6.48 5.64 0.02
N ALA A 26 -6.07 5.45 1.28
CA ALA A 26 -6.70 6.13 2.40
C ALA A 26 -6.70 7.65 2.18
N PHE A 27 -5.59 8.19 1.68
CA PHE A 27 -5.52 9.55 1.17
C PHE A 27 -5.45 9.53 -0.36
N SER A 28 -6.52 9.99 -1.02
CA SER A 28 -6.64 10.00 -2.49
C SER A 28 -5.88 11.18 -3.13
N VAL A 29 -4.69 11.47 -2.64
CA VAL A 29 -3.81 12.57 -3.10
C VAL A 29 -2.35 12.12 -3.10
N ALA A 30 -1.49 12.85 -3.79
CA ALA A 30 -0.05 12.68 -3.67
C ALA A 30 0.46 13.39 -2.40
N LEU A 31 0.61 12.66 -1.29
CA LEU A 31 0.92 13.25 0.02
C LEU A 31 2.18 14.13 0.00
N ASN A 32 3.18 13.77 -0.78
CA ASN A 32 4.41 14.56 -0.93
C ASN A 32 4.21 15.89 -1.68
N LYS A 33 3.04 16.13 -2.28
CA LYS A 33 2.65 17.40 -2.93
C LYS A 33 1.63 18.20 -2.09
N TYR A 34 1.22 17.70 -0.94
CA TYR A 34 0.28 18.35 -0.02
C TYR A 34 0.94 18.60 1.35
N PRO A 35 1.76 19.67 1.50
CA PRO A 35 2.55 19.92 2.72
C PRO A 35 1.72 19.99 3.99
N SER A 36 0.53 20.61 3.97
CA SER A 36 -0.34 20.71 5.14
C SER A 36 -0.75 19.34 5.69
N LEU A 37 -1.17 18.44 4.81
CA LEU A 37 -1.60 17.10 5.17
C LEU A 37 -0.41 16.24 5.62
N ASN A 38 0.69 16.30 4.87
CA ASN A 38 1.91 15.58 5.20
C ASN A 38 2.48 16.02 6.57
N ASN A 39 2.49 17.32 6.85
CA ASN A 39 2.97 17.84 8.14
C ASN A 39 2.08 17.42 9.31
N MET A 40 0.75 17.36 9.15
CA MET A 40 -0.14 16.83 10.17
C MET A 40 0.20 15.36 10.51
N LEU A 41 0.43 14.52 9.50
CA LEU A 41 0.83 13.12 9.73
C LEU A 41 2.21 13.02 10.40
N LEU A 42 3.16 13.86 10.01
CA LEU A 42 4.47 13.96 10.67
C LEU A 42 4.34 14.34 12.15
N GLU A 43 3.53 15.35 12.47
CA GLU A 43 3.29 15.76 13.87
C GLU A 43 2.64 14.63 14.69
N LEU A 44 1.60 13.97 14.15
CA LEU A 44 0.92 12.85 14.81
C LEU A 44 1.86 11.66 15.02
N SER A 45 2.85 11.47 14.14
CA SER A 45 3.83 10.39 14.25
C SER A 45 4.76 10.48 15.46
N ASN A 46 4.75 11.60 16.18
CA ASN A 46 5.40 11.71 17.49
C ASN A 46 4.62 10.99 18.60
N LYS A 47 3.35 10.66 18.35
CA LYS A 47 2.45 10.00 19.33
C LYS A 47 2.19 8.54 18.98
N ILE A 48 2.14 8.22 17.70
CA ILE A 48 1.81 6.89 17.18
C ILE A 48 2.49 6.67 15.82
N ASP A 49 3.03 5.49 15.58
CA ASP A 49 3.50 5.11 14.24
C ASP A 49 2.30 4.97 13.30
N ILE A 50 2.42 5.49 12.05
CA ILE A 50 1.32 5.51 11.09
C ILE A 50 1.80 4.89 9.77
N VAL A 51 1.10 3.85 9.29
CA VAL A 51 1.22 3.35 7.91
C VAL A 51 -0.03 3.73 7.15
N THR A 52 0.10 4.28 5.94
CA THR A 52 -1.04 4.70 5.13
C THR A 52 -0.76 4.63 3.64
N GLY A 53 -1.80 4.32 2.85
CA GLY A 53 -1.73 4.33 1.39
C GLY A 53 -2.08 5.71 0.80
N ALA A 54 -1.28 6.17 -0.16
CA ALA A 54 -1.52 7.39 -0.94
C ALA A 54 -0.69 7.37 -2.23
N LEU A 55 -0.87 8.38 -3.09
CA LEU A 55 -0.01 8.57 -4.25
C LEU A 55 1.31 9.25 -3.84
N TYR A 56 2.34 9.00 -4.64
CA TYR A 56 3.64 9.67 -4.57
C TYR A 56 4.04 10.17 -5.96
N VAL A 57 4.46 11.41 -6.09
CA VAL A 57 4.85 12.02 -7.36
C VAL A 57 6.31 12.47 -7.32
N GLU A 58 7.11 11.95 -8.24
CA GLU A 58 8.52 12.26 -8.40
C GLU A 58 8.89 12.23 -9.89
N ASP A 59 9.64 13.22 -10.38
CA ASP A 59 10.13 13.33 -11.76
C ASP A 59 9.03 13.11 -12.83
N ASN A 60 7.86 13.72 -12.64
CA ASN A 60 6.65 13.56 -13.47
C ASN A 60 6.11 12.12 -13.53
N GLN A 61 6.54 11.25 -12.64
CA GLN A 61 6.03 9.90 -12.48
C GLN A 61 5.08 9.84 -11.27
N ILE A 62 4.03 9.02 -11.39
CA ILE A 62 3.04 8.82 -10.34
C ILE A 62 3.16 7.37 -9.86
N PHE A 63 3.32 7.19 -8.56
CA PHE A 63 3.41 5.89 -7.92
C PHE A 63 2.24 5.68 -6.96
N ASN A 64 1.68 4.49 -6.96
CA ASN A 64 0.92 3.99 -5.82
C ASN A 64 1.91 3.69 -4.70
N ALA A 65 1.70 4.22 -3.51
CA ALA A 65 2.69 4.17 -2.44
C ALA A 65 2.07 3.93 -1.06
N SER A 66 2.86 3.35 -0.20
CA SER A 66 2.63 3.26 1.24
C SER A 66 3.63 4.17 1.96
N TYR A 67 3.14 4.94 2.91
CA TYR A 67 3.92 5.85 3.73
C TYR A 67 3.98 5.32 5.15
N PHE A 68 5.16 5.30 5.73
CA PHE A 68 5.38 5.01 7.14
C PHE A 68 5.89 6.27 7.84
N TYR A 69 5.07 6.82 8.72
CA TYR A 69 5.41 7.96 9.57
C TYR A 69 5.75 7.49 10.97
N SER A 70 6.91 7.90 11.48
CA SER A 70 7.38 7.58 12.81
C SER A 70 8.34 8.68 13.31
N LYS A 71 8.15 9.16 14.53
CA LYS A 71 9.03 10.14 15.20
C LYS A 71 9.39 11.32 14.31
N ASN A 72 8.38 11.96 13.72
CA ASN A 72 8.52 13.11 12.82
C ASN A 72 9.37 12.83 11.55
N SER A 73 9.41 11.60 11.11
CA SER A 73 10.05 11.18 9.86
C SER A 73 9.10 10.35 9.01
N VAL A 74 9.38 10.25 7.70
CA VAL A 74 8.59 9.46 6.76
C VAL A 74 9.48 8.60 5.88
N THR A 75 9.10 7.33 5.73
CA THR A 75 9.65 6.40 4.74
C THR A 75 8.56 6.06 3.74
N VAL A 76 8.89 6.07 2.45
CA VAL A 76 7.94 5.80 1.37
C VAL A 76 8.30 4.50 0.66
N ALA A 77 7.35 3.58 0.58
CA ALA A 77 7.44 2.36 -0.20
C ALA A 77 6.56 2.49 -1.45
N LYS A 78 7.19 2.57 -2.61
CA LYS A 78 6.50 2.63 -3.91
C LYS A 78 6.19 1.21 -4.38
N LYS A 79 5.02 1.01 -4.97
CA LYS A 79 4.57 -0.28 -5.52
C LYS A 79 5.55 -0.81 -6.57
N VAL A 80 5.88 -2.12 -6.50
CA VAL A 80 6.84 -2.78 -7.41
C VAL A 80 6.18 -3.66 -8.45
N VAL A 81 4.94 -4.12 -8.20
CA VAL A 81 4.16 -4.94 -9.13
C VAL A 81 2.81 -4.29 -9.37
N LEU A 82 2.61 -3.77 -10.57
CA LEU A 82 1.36 -3.14 -10.97
C LEU A 82 0.32 -4.18 -11.40
N VAL A 83 -0.96 -3.82 -11.30
CA VAL A 83 -2.06 -4.65 -11.79
C VAL A 83 -2.06 -4.60 -13.31
N PRO A 84 -1.89 -5.75 -14.02
CA PRO A 84 -1.99 -5.79 -15.47
C PRO A 84 -3.37 -5.28 -15.93
N PHE A 85 -3.39 -4.42 -16.94
CA PHE A 85 -4.58 -3.76 -17.51
C PHE A 85 -5.36 -2.84 -16.56
N GLY A 86 -4.96 -2.72 -15.28
CA GLY A 86 -5.58 -1.80 -14.31
C GLY A 86 -4.68 -0.62 -13.97
N GLU A 87 -3.40 -0.89 -13.78
CA GLU A 87 -2.38 0.11 -13.42
C GLU A 87 -1.24 0.19 -14.47
N GLU A 88 -1.05 -0.86 -15.27
CA GLU A 88 -0.06 -0.96 -16.33
C GLU A 88 -0.67 -1.69 -17.52
N ILE A 89 -0.51 -1.15 -18.72
CA ILE A 89 -0.86 -1.86 -19.96
C ILE A 89 0.38 -2.61 -20.46
N PRO A 90 0.43 -3.96 -20.36
CA PRO A 90 1.61 -4.76 -20.71
C PRO A 90 1.75 -4.94 -22.23
N LEU A 91 1.73 -3.84 -22.99
CA LEU A 91 1.86 -3.81 -24.44
C LEU A 91 2.98 -2.86 -24.87
N PRO A 92 3.53 -3.02 -26.08
CA PRO A 92 4.46 -2.05 -26.64
C PRO A 92 3.88 -0.63 -26.64
N LYS A 93 4.70 0.37 -26.35
CA LYS A 93 4.27 1.75 -26.09
C LYS A 93 3.32 2.34 -27.12
N PHE A 94 3.50 2.07 -28.41
CA PHE A 94 2.62 2.58 -29.45
C PHE A 94 1.19 2.03 -29.38
N PHE A 95 1.00 0.80 -28.84
CA PHE A 95 -0.34 0.27 -28.56
C PHE A 95 -0.92 0.86 -27.27
N VAL A 96 -0.08 1.14 -26.28
CA VAL A 96 -0.49 1.80 -25.03
C VAL A 96 -1.07 3.19 -25.33
N ASP A 97 -0.36 3.98 -26.13
CA ASP A 97 -0.81 5.32 -26.52
C ASP A 97 -2.16 5.26 -27.27
N LEU A 98 -2.32 4.31 -28.20
CA LEU A 98 -3.57 4.09 -28.93
C LEU A 98 -4.73 3.68 -28.02
N ILE A 99 -4.48 2.79 -27.06
CA ILE A 99 -5.50 2.29 -26.12
C ILE A 99 -5.89 3.39 -25.12
N ASN A 100 -4.92 4.14 -24.62
CA ASN A 100 -5.17 5.24 -23.71
C ASN A 100 -6.01 6.35 -24.36
N ASP A 101 -5.75 6.66 -25.63
CA ASP A 101 -6.54 7.64 -26.40
C ASP A 101 -7.98 7.17 -26.66
N ILE A 102 -8.18 5.87 -26.88
CA ILE A 102 -9.48 5.29 -27.24
C ILE A 102 -10.34 4.96 -26.00
N PHE A 103 -9.74 4.40 -24.94
CA PHE A 103 -10.47 3.79 -23.83
C PHE A 103 -10.31 4.50 -22.49
N TYR A 104 -9.16 5.18 -22.24
CA TYR A 104 -8.82 5.71 -20.92
C TYR A 104 -8.74 7.24 -20.85
N ASN A 105 -9.08 7.97 -21.93
CA ASN A 105 -9.07 9.45 -21.97
C ASN A 105 -7.77 10.06 -21.40
N GLY A 106 -6.62 9.46 -21.70
CA GLY A 106 -5.32 9.96 -21.23
C GLY A 106 -5.01 9.62 -19.77
N ALA A 107 -5.58 8.55 -19.22
CA ALA A 107 -5.18 8.06 -17.89
C ALA A 107 -3.67 7.74 -17.90
N THR A 108 -2.93 8.37 -17.01
CA THR A 108 -1.49 8.13 -16.88
C THR A 108 -1.26 6.79 -16.21
N ASP A 109 -0.47 5.92 -16.86
CA ASP A 109 0.00 4.68 -16.23
C ASP A 109 0.76 5.02 -14.94
N TYR A 110 0.56 4.22 -13.90
CA TYR A 110 1.41 4.31 -12.72
C TYR A 110 2.82 3.84 -13.05
N SER A 111 3.79 4.43 -12.39
CA SER A 111 5.17 3.96 -12.40
C SER A 111 5.39 2.94 -11.27
N LYS A 112 6.35 2.04 -11.47
CA LYS A 112 6.73 1.02 -10.49
C LYS A 112 8.16 1.21 -9.99
N ALA A 113 8.39 0.85 -8.73
CA ALA A 113 9.75 0.78 -8.18
C ALA A 113 10.49 -0.47 -8.67
N SER A 114 11.82 -0.42 -8.64
CA SER A 114 12.67 -1.55 -9.03
C SER A 114 12.73 -2.65 -7.97
N SER A 115 12.57 -2.28 -6.70
CA SER A 115 12.68 -3.19 -5.55
C SER A 115 11.73 -2.80 -4.43
N PRO A 116 11.26 -3.78 -3.62
CA PRO A 116 10.45 -3.52 -2.44
C PRO A 116 11.20 -2.68 -1.40
N THR A 117 10.45 -1.89 -0.63
CA THR A 117 10.95 -1.14 0.53
C THR A 117 10.40 -1.78 1.80
N ASP A 118 11.28 -2.05 2.77
CA ASP A 118 10.91 -2.55 4.08
C ASP A 118 10.79 -1.37 5.07
N PHE A 119 9.82 -1.46 5.99
CA PHE A 119 9.70 -0.54 7.12
C PHE A 119 10.34 -1.13 8.35
N ILE A 120 10.99 -0.30 9.17
CA ILE A 120 11.49 -0.69 10.49
C ILE A 120 10.52 -0.14 11.53
N ILE A 121 9.70 -1.02 12.10
CA ILE A 121 8.66 -0.67 13.08
C ILE A 121 9.04 -1.31 14.41
N GLN A 122 9.31 -0.48 15.42
CA GLN A 122 9.71 -0.93 16.75
C GLN A 122 10.93 -1.88 16.76
N GLY A 123 11.87 -1.66 15.83
CA GLY A 123 13.08 -2.46 15.69
C GLY A 123 12.93 -3.72 14.84
N GLU A 124 11.73 -4.09 14.44
CA GLU A 124 11.44 -5.23 13.57
C GLU A 124 11.26 -4.80 12.11
N LYS A 125 11.70 -5.66 11.18
CA LYS A 125 11.58 -5.42 9.75
C LYS A 125 10.23 -5.94 9.23
N TYR A 126 9.50 -5.05 8.55
CA TYR A 126 8.24 -5.36 7.89
C TYR A 126 8.37 -5.13 6.39
N ARG A 127 8.20 -6.19 5.57
CA ARG A 127 7.99 -6.02 4.14
C ARG A 127 6.69 -5.26 3.92
N ASN A 128 6.72 -4.22 3.07
CA ASN A 128 5.51 -3.54 2.66
C ASN A 128 5.00 -4.13 1.33
N ALA A 129 3.67 -4.29 1.21
CA ALA A 129 2.99 -4.72 0.00
C ALA A 129 1.71 -3.92 -0.23
N ILE A 130 1.40 -3.61 -1.49
CA ILE A 130 0.22 -2.85 -1.88
C ILE A 130 -0.64 -3.68 -2.83
N CYS A 131 -1.82 -4.12 -2.33
CA CYS A 131 -2.86 -4.79 -3.11
C CYS A 131 -2.33 -6.01 -3.88
N TYR A 132 -2.49 -6.04 -5.20
CA TYR A 132 -2.13 -7.14 -6.09
C TYR A 132 -0.71 -7.69 -5.88
N GLU A 133 0.29 -6.85 -5.59
CA GLU A 133 1.67 -7.32 -5.41
C GLU A 133 1.83 -8.32 -4.26
N GLY A 134 1.00 -8.22 -3.20
CA GLY A 134 0.96 -9.19 -2.11
C GLY A 134 0.54 -10.61 -2.53
N THR A 135 -0.01 -10.76 -3.74
CA THR A 135 -0.42 -12.04 -4.33
C THR A 135 0.56 -12.55 -5.39
N THR A 136 1.78 -12.01 -5.44
CA THR A 136 2.83 -12.39 -6.39
C THR A 136 4.11 -12.82 -5.68
N ASP A 137 4.85 -13.76 -6.25
CA ASP A 137 6.15 -14.19 -5.70
C ASP A 137 7.16 -13.02 -5.60
N LYS A 138 7.04 -12.03 -6.46
CA LYS A 138 7.95 -10.90 -6.57
C LYS A 138 8.15 -10.13 -5.26
N ILE A 139 7.08 -9.90 -4.51
CA ILE A 139 7.14 -9.15 -3.24
C ILE A 139 7.85 -9.93 -2.13
N PHE A 140 7.96 -11.25 -2.27
CA PHE A 140 8.64 -12.13 -1.31
C PHE A 140 10.10 -12.40 -1.68
N GLU A 141 10.60 -11.85 -2.79
CA GLU A 141 12.01 -11.96 -3.13
C GLU A 141 12.88 -11.21 -2.11
N ASN A 142 14.06 -11.75 -1.81
CA ASN A 142 15.06 -11.13 -0.93
C ASN A 142 14.53 -10.71 0.46
N LEU A 143 13.65 -11.52 1.06
CA LEU A 143 13.13 -11.28 2.42
C LEU A 143 14.23 -11.29 3.48
N GLY A 144 15.29 -12.11 3.30
CA GLY A 144 16.31 -12.32 4.32
C GLY A 144 15.70 -12.88 5.60
N ASP A 145 15.86 -12.15 6.70
CA ASP A 145 15.33 -12.47 8.02
C ASP A 145 13.95 -11.86 8.31
N THR A 146 13.33 -11.20 7.33
CA THR A 146 12.02 -10.54 7.47
C THR A 146 10.92 -11.56 7.72
N LYS A 147 10.25 -11.47 8.86
CA LYS A 147 9.16 -12.37 9.29
C LYS A 147 7.78 -11.75 9.21
N TYR A 148 7.69 -10.49 8.95
CA TYR A 148 6.46 -9.71 8.97
C TYR A 148 6.23 -8.97 7.65
N MET A 149 4.96 -8.84 7.27
CA MET A 149 4.53 -8.04 6.14
C MET A 149 3.32 -7.19 6.54
N ILE A 150 3.33 -5.92 6.19
CA ILE A 150 2.14 -5.08 6.19
C ILE A 150 1.67 -4.99 4.74
N MET A 151 0.45 -5.43 4.50
CA MET A 151 -0.21 -5.34 3.21
C MET A 151 -1.43 -4.44 3.32
N ILE A 152 -1.50 -3.43 2.47
CA ILE A 152 -2.63 -2.53 2.36
C ILE A 152 -3.34 -2.74 1.02
N SER A 153 -4.67 -2.77 1.02
CA SER A 153 -5.49 -2.99 -0.19
C SER A 153 -6.75 -2.14 -0.21
N ASN A 154 -7.32 -1.99 -1.40
CA ASN A 154 -8.64 -1.40 -1.58
C ASN A 154 -9.52 -2.31 -2.45
N ASN A 155 -10.29 -3.18 -1.80
CA ASN A 155 -11.17 -4.15 -2.45
C ASN A 155 -12.55 -3.57 -2.81
N ALA A 156 -12.83 -2.32 -2.42
CA ALA A 156 -14.08 -1.66 -2.79
C ALA A 156 -14.24 -1.52 -4.32
N TRP A 157 -13.14 -1.49 -5.07
CA TRP A 157 -13.17 -1.43 -6.53
C TRP A 157 -13.61 -2.73 -7.20
N PHE A 158 -13.51 -3.86 -6.49
CA PHE A 158 -13.79 -5.21 -7.02
C PHE A 158 -15.12 -5.77 -6.53
N THR A 159 -15.99 -4.95 -5.96
CA THR A 159 -17.30 -5.40 -5.45
C THR A 159 -18.41 -5.10 -6.48
N PRO A 160 -19.26 -6.10 -6.85
CA PRO A 160 -19.23 -7.50 -6.41
C PRO A 160 -18.34 -8.39 -7.31
N SER A 161 -17.40 -9.11 -6.71
CA SER A 161 -16.56 -10.10 -7.43
C SER A 161 -15.99 -11.16 -6.47
N ILE A 162 -15.35 -12.20 -7.02
CA ILE A 162 -14.65 -13.22 -6.24
C ILE A 162 -13.21 -12.82 -5.88
N GLU A 163 -12.73 -11.65 -6.34
CA GLU A 163 -11.35 -11.20 -6.14
C GLU A 163 -10.95 -11.18 -4.65
N PRO A 164 -11.74 -10.61 -3.71
CA PRO A 164 -11.35 -10.61 -2.30
C PRO A 164 -11.17 -12.01 -1.71
N THR A 165 -11.94 -12.99 -2.20
CA THR A 165 -11.80 -14.40 -1.79
C THR A 165 -10.51 -15.01 -2.34
N LEU A 166 -10.19 -14.77 -3.61
CA LEU A 166 -8.94 -15.25 -4.22
C LEU A 166 -7.72 -14.62 -3.56
N GLN A 167 -7.74 -13.32 -3.31
CA GLN A 167 -6.70 -12.60 -2.58
C GLN A 167 -6.47 -13.23 -1.21
N HIS A 168 -7.54 -13.50 -0.44
CA HIS A 168 -7.46 -14.16 0.85
C HIS A 168 -6.76 -15.54 0.77
N LEU A 169 -7.12 -16.38 -0.20
CA LEU A 169 -6.54 -17.71 -0.36
C LEU A 169 -5.06 -17.64 -0.74
N LEU A 170 -4.70 -16.71 -1.63
CA LEU A 170 -3.30 -16.48 -2.03
C LEU A 170 -2.46 -15.97 -0.87
N LEU A 171 -2.95 -15.02 -0.08
CA LEU A 171 -2.21 -14.51 1.09
C LEU A 171 -2.00 -15.61 2.15
N LYS A 172 -2.98 -16.46 2.36
CA LYS A 172 -2.84 -17.63 3.23
C LYS A 172 -1.78 -18.60 2.71
N TYR A 173 -1.76 -18.84 1.41
CA TYR A 173 -0.75 -19.68 0.76
C TYR A 173 0.65 -19.08 0.89
N TYR A 174 0.83 -17.80 0.55
CA TYR A 174 2.12 -17.13 0.59
C TYR A 174 2.66 -16.95 2.01
N SER A 175 1.82 -16.67 2.99
CA SER A 175 2.21 -16.65 4.40
C SER A 175 2.89 -17.97 4.80
N LYS A 176 2.27 -19.11 4.46
CA LYS A 176 2.84 -20.44 4.72
C LYS A 176 4.08 -20.74 3.89
N LYS A 177 4.05 -20.43 2.59
CA LYS A 177 5.15 -20.72 1.66
C LYS A 177 6.44 -20.02 2.08
N TYR A 178 6.35 -18.77 2.53
CA TYR A 178 7.51 -17.95 2.86
C TYR A 178 7.78 -17.79 4.36
N GLY A 179 6.95 -18.37 5.23
CA GLY A 179 7.11 -18.27 6.68
C GLY A 179 6.90 -16.84 7.22
N VAL A 180 6.04 -16.04 6.57
CA VAL A 180 5.84 -14.63 6.88
C VAL A 180 4.45 -14.41 7.47
N THR A 181 4.35 -13.73 8.62
CA THR A 181 3.07 -13.23 9.13
C THR A 181 2.66 -11.99 8.36
N ILE A 182 1.48 -12.03 7.70
CA ILE A 182 0.95 -10.93 6.89
C ILE A 182 -0.19 -10.23 7.64
N PHE A 183 -0.02 -8.95 7.93
CA PHE A 183 -1.05 -8.06 8.46
C PHE A 183 -1.72 -7.38 7.27
N HIS A 184 -2.90 -7.82 6.90
CA HIS A 184 -3.66 -7.29 5.76
C HIS A 184 -4.72 -6.31 6.24
N VAL A 185 -4.56 -5.05 5.88
CA VAL A 185 -5.50 -3.96 6.13
C VAL A 185 -6.15 -3.55 4.81
N VAL A 186 -7.47 -3.57 4.76
CA VAL A 186 -8.19 -3.48 3.50
C VAL A 186 -9.47 -2.64 3.63
N ASN A 187 -9.72 -1.79 2.63
CA ASN A 187 -10.99 -1.13 2.46
C ASN A 187 -11.94 -2.02 1.63
N GLY A 188 -13.21 -2.11 2.04
CA GLY A 188 -14.25 -2.87 1.32
C GLY A 188 -14.32 -4.37 1.63
N SER A 189 -13.46 -4.90 2.52
CA SER A 189 -13.56 -6.26 3.05
C SER A 189 -12.97 -6.35 4.47
N GLU A 190 -12.89 -7.57 5.05
CA GLU A 190 -12.36 -7.75 6.42
C GLU A 190 -10.84 -7.66 6.49
N ASN A 191 -10.33 -6.91 7.47
CA ASN A 191 -8.92 -6.97 7.87
C ASN A 191 -8.58 -8.35 8.43
N ARG A 192 -7.41 -8.89 8.08
CA ARG A 192 -7.00 -10.24 8.47
C ARG A 192 -5.51 -10.32 8.80
N ILE A 193 -5.16 -11.30 9.66
CA ILE A 193 -3.78 -11.69 9.94
C ILE A 193 -3.59 -13.12 9.46
N TYR A 194 -2.62 -13.32 8.57
CA TYR A 194 -2.23 -14.64 8.09
C TYR A 194 -0.94 -15.06 8.79
N ARG A 195 -0.95 -16.23 9.41
CA ARG A 195 0.23 -16.80 10.07
C ARG A 195 0.69 -18.06 9.34
N PRO A 196 2.01 -18.30 9.29
CA PRO A 196 2.60 -19.52 8.73
C PRO A 196 2.05 -20.81 9.30
#